data_e4583632c3201deccd47b67b974f3e0d
#
_entry.id   e4583632c3201deccd47b67b974f3e0d
#
_cell.length_a   1.000
_cell.length_b   1.000
_cell.length_c   1.000
_cell.angle_alpha   90.00
_cell.angle_beta   90.00
_cell.angle_gamma   90.00
#
_symmetry.space_group_name_H-M   'P 1'
#
loop_
_entity.id
_entity.type
_entity.pdbx_description
1 polymer ?
#
loop_
_entity_poly.entity_id
_entity_poly.type
_entity_poly.pdbx_seq_one_letter_code
_entity_poly.pdbx_strand_id
1 'polypeptide(L)'
;MRPQRIDQEIFDILKRQFENGKGMSRHAKKQKGVFSAQTNTIHAKDTYKTYRQQSKVFSKYARETLNIRRLKDLKLTDVGTWLTYRLEIGDSPSTLKTRAAAMAKVLQCSSTDFGFKCPIRRSEDITRSRNAVKMDDRLNEELHADVLTIAKGTGMRRVELQRLKTFQLAIRDGQAYITNVHGKNGLIRTVPVLKKYNDAVITIIKKCEAVKVFSFKIPTYIDIHSYRGEYAKAMYDQILAEKKARGEEIKLDYHTRGAVKISVSREIAAQVSPALGHKRISVTVTNYLKHHFA
;
A
#
# COMPACT_ATOMS: atom_id res chain seq x y z
N MET A 1 -38.96 14.00 -16.14
CA MET A 1 -37.77 13.67 -15.34
C MET A 1 -36.65 14.68 -15.63
N ARG A 2 -36.05 15.30 -14.61
CA ARG A 2 -34.84 16.13 -14.83
C ARG A 2 -33.70 15.22 -15.33
N PRO A 3 -32.98 15.60 -16.38
CA PRO A 3 -31.88 14.78 -16.90
C PRO A 3 -30.80 14.61 -15.83
N GLN A 4 -30.31 13.38 -15.72
CA GLN A 4 -29.28 12.99 -14.74
C GLN A 4 -27.98 13.78 -15.04
N ARG A 5 -27.31 14.29 -14.01
CA ARG A 5 -26.05 15.05 -14.18
C ARG A 5 -24.86 14.11 -14.35
N ILE A 6 -23.81 14.55 -15.01
CA ILE A 6 -22.59 13.75 -15.26
C ILE A 6 -22.00 13.14 -14.00
N ASP A 7 -22.04 13.83 -12.87
CA ASP A 7 -21.54 13.30 -11.58
C ASP A 7 -22.38 12.12 -11.10
N GLN A 8 -23.70 12.12 -11.30
CA GLN A 8 -24.58 11.02 -10.94
C GLN A 8 -24.40 9.85 -11.91
N GLU A 9 -24.30 10.12 -13.23
CA GLU A 9 -24.06 9.06 -14.23
C GLU A 9 -22.74 8.30 -13.93
N ILE A 10 -21.68 9.03 -13.63
CA ILE A 10 -20.38 8.44 -13.25
C ILE A 10 -20.48 7.64 -11.94
N PHE A 11 -21.19 8.19 -10.95
CA PHE A 11 -21.39 7.50 -9.68
C PHE A 11 -22.09 6.16 -9.86
N ASP A 12 -23.17 6.11 -10.66
CA ASP A 12 -23.96 4.91 -10.90
C ASP A 12 -23.15 3.85 -11.65
N ILE A 13 -22.30 4.27 -12.61
CA ILE A 13 -21.37 3.36 -13.30
C ILE A 13 -20.39 2.74 -12.31
N LEU A 14 -19.73 3.55 -11.48
CA LEU A 14 -18.74 3.08 -10.52
C LEU A 14 -19.38 2.18 -9.45
N LYS A 15 -20.60 2.52 -9.00
CA LYS A 15 -21.37 1.72 -8.03
C LYS A 15 -21.67 0.34 -8.61
N ARG A 16 -22.24 0.27 -9.81
CA ARG A 16 -22.51 -0.98 -10.52
C ARG A 16 -21.25 -1.81 -10.71
N GLN A 17 -20.12 -1.20 -11.12
CA GLN A 17 -18.85 -1.91 -11.28
C GLN A 17 -18.32 -2.46 -9.95
N PHE A 18 -18.55 -1.76 -8.84
CA PHE A 18 -18.17 -2.25 -7.52
C PHE A 18 -19.06 -3.41 -7.06
N GLU A 19 -20.35 -3.32 -7.26
CA GLU A 19 -21.29 -4.42 -6.97
C GLU A 19 -20.95 -5.67 -7.79
N ASN A 20 -20.64 -5.52 -9.07
CA ASN A 20 -20.19 -6.61 -9.95
C ASN A 20 -18.86 -7.25 -9.53
N GLY A 21 -17.99 -6.50 -8.84
CA GLY A 21 -16.66 -6.97 -8.46
C GLY A 21 -16.49 -7.29 -6.96
N LYS A 22 -17.46 -6.93 -6.12
CA LYS A 22 -17.42 -7.13 -4.68
C LYS A 22 -17.33 -8.63 -4.33
N GLY A 23 -16.39 -8.95 -3.43
CA GLY A 23 -16.18 -10.34 -3.02
C GLY A 23 -15.38 -11.20 -4.01
N MET A 24 -15.15 -10.73 -5.23
CA MET A 24 -14.38 -11.47 -6.24
C MET A 24 -12.89 -11.17 -6.14
N SER A 25 -12.04 -12.21 -6.23
CA SER A 25 -10.60 -12.05 -6.28
C SER A 25 -10.15 -11.54 -7.66
N ARG A 26 -9.53 -10.36 -7.69
CA ARG A 26 -8.84 -9.85 -8.90
C ARG A 26 -7.78 -10.81 -9.40
N HIS A 27 -7.06 -11.47 -8.48
CA HIS A 27 -5.98 -12.40 -8.81
C HIS A 27 -6.53 -13.66 -9.48
N ALA A 28 -7.60 -14.22 -8.95
CA ALA A 28 -8.25 -15.39 -9.55
C ALA A 28 -8.79 -15.11 -10.96
N LYS A 29 -9.39 -13.93 -11.19
CA LYS A 29 -9.79 -13.51 -12.54
C LYS A 29 -8.61 -13.38 -13.50
N LYS A 30 -7.49 -12.82 -13.04
CA LYS A 30 -6.28 -12.68 -13.85
C LYS A 30 -5.69 -14.04 -14.21
N GLN A 31 -5.66 -14.98 -13.28
CA GLN A 31 -5.18 -16.35 -13.53
C GLN A 31 -6.04 -17.08 -14.56
N LYS A 32 -7.34 -16.81 -14.59
CA LYS A 32 -8.27 -17.37 -15.60
C LYS A 32 -8.21 -16.65 -16.96
N GLY A 33 -7.26 -15.75 -17.17
CA GLY A 33 -7.15 -14.99 -18.42
C GLY A 33 -8.25 -13.95 -18.67
N VAL A 34 -9.22 -13.84 -17.76
CA VAL A 34 -10.40 -12.97 -17.91
C VAL A 34 -10.17 -11.54 -17.46
N PHE A 35 -8.99 -11.24 -16.90
CA PHE A 35 -8.68 -9.90 -16.39
C PHE A 35 -8.28 -8.95 -17.50
N SER A 36 -9.08 -7.89 -17.66
CA SER A 36 -8.76 -6.72 -18.49
C SER A 36 -8.92 -5.45 -17.67
N ALA A 37 -8.13 -4.40 -17.97
CA ALA A 37 -8.28 -3.07 -17.38
C ALA A 37 -9.69 -2.49 -17.65
N GLN A 38 -10.32 -2.91 -18.75
CA GLN A 38 -11.65 -2.48 -19.23
C GLN A 38 -12.80 -3.31 -18.66
N THR A 39 -12.52 -4.29 -17.76
CA THR A 39 -13.60 -5.10 -17.17
C THR A 39 -14.59 -4.24 -16.39
N ASN A 40 -15.87 -4.60 -16.45
CA ASN A 40 -16.94 -3.92 -15.72
C ASN A 40 -16.98 -4.34 -14.23
N THR A 41 -15.81 -4.32 -13.55
CA THR A 41 -15.68 -4.73 -12.15
C THR A 41 -14.67 -3.90 -11.36
N ILE A 42 -15.00 -3.54 -10.12
CA ILE A 42 -14.10 -2.98 -9.12
C ILE A 42 -14.12 -3.91 -7.90
N HIS A 43 -12.97 -4.50 -7.54
CA HIS A 43 -12.89 -5.57 -6.53
C HIS A 43 -12.70 -5.10 -5.09
N ALA A 44 -12.14 -3.90 -4.88
CA ALA A 44 -11.81 -3.40 -3.54
C ALA A 44 -12.57 -2.12 -3.22
N LYS A 45 -13.12 -2.05 -2.00
CA LYS A 45 -13.84 -0.87 -1.49
C LYS A 45 -12.99 0.41 -1.54
N ASP A 46 -11.70 0.30 -1.24
CA ASP A 46 -10.81 1.47 -1.26
C ASP A 46 -10.52 1.94 -2.67
N THR A 47 -10.43 1.03 -3.65
CA THR A 47 -10.34 1.40 -5.07
C THR A 47 -11.60 2.12 -5.52
N TYR A 48 -12.78 1.61 -5.15
CA TYR A 48 -14.06 2.26 -5.44
C TYR A 48 -14.12 3.68 -4.84
N LYS A 49 -13.78 3.84 -3.56
CA LYS A 49 -13.73 5.16 -2.90
C LYS A 49 -12.78 6.12 -3.62
N THR A 50 -11.57 5.64 -3.95
CA THR A 50 -10.57 6.44 -4.66
C THR A 50 -11.08 6.87 -6.03
N TYR A 51 -11.61 5.96 -6.82
CA TYR A 51 -12.13 6.28 -8.15
C TYR A 51 -13.31 7.24 -8.08
N ARG A 52 -14.22 7.05 -7.14
CA ARG A 52 -15.33 7.99 -6.89
C ARG A 52 -14.83 9.39 -6.55
N GLN A 53 -13.79 9.51 -5.71
CA GLN A 53 -13.20 10.81 -5.35
C GLN A 53 -12.57 11.48 -6.57
N GLN A 54 -11.77 10.75 -7.35
CA GLN A 54 -11.13 11.30 -8.53
C GLN A 54 -12.16 11.73 -9.60
N SER A 55 -13.17 10.90 -9.81
CA SER A 55 -14.25 11.21 -10.77
C SER A 55 -15.09 12.41 -10.33
N LYS A 56 -15.29 12.63 -9.02
CA LYS A 56 -15.95 13.84 -8.51
C LYS A 56 -15.17 15.12 -8.88
N VAL A 57 -13.82 15.06 -8.76
CA VAL A 57 -12.95 16.19 -9.16
C VAL A 57 -13.06 16.44 -10.66
N PHE A 58 -13.06 15.37 -11.47
CA PHE A 58 -13.25 15.49 -12.91
C PHE A 58 -14.63 16.07 -13.27
N SER A 59 -15.71 15.54 -12.67
CA SER A 59 -17.08 16.01 -12.95
C SER A 59 -17.27 17.49 -12.65
N LYS A 60 -16.59 18.00 -11.61
CA LYS A 60 -16.59 19.44 -11.31
C LYS A 60 -15.95 20.23 -12.47
N TYR A 61 -14.75 19.82 -12.90
CA TYR A 61 -14.04 20.43 -14.01
C TYR A 61 -14.85 20.37 -15.32
N ALA A 62 -15.41 19.22 -15.63
CA ALA A 62 -16.24 19.02 -16.84
C ALA A 62 -17.41 20.01 -16.90
N ARG A 63 -18.10 20.24 -15.77
CA ARG A 63 -19.21 21.18 -15.71
C ARG A 63 -18.78 22.64 -15.74
N GLU A 64 -17.76 23.00 -14.97
CA GLU A 64 -17.38 24.40 -14.72
C GLU A 64 -16.46 24.95 -15.82
N THR A 65 -15.61 24.12 -16.40
CA THR A 65 -14.63 24.54 -17.39
C THR A 65 -15.00 24.14 -18.81
N LEU A 66 -15.52 22.91 -19.00
CA LEU A 66 -15.86 22.40 -20.33
C LEU A 66 -17.36 22.55 -20.67
N ASN A 67 -18.19 23.01 -19.73
CA ASN A 67 -19.64 23.06 -19.83
C ASN A 67 -20.32 21.73 -20.23
N ILE A 68 -19.66 20.60 -19.90
CA ILE A 68 -20.17 19.25 -20.18
C ILE A 68 -21.01 18.79 -18.98
N ARG A 69 -22.29 18.55 -19.22
CA ARG A 69 -23.27 18.17 -18.19
C ARG A 69 -23.68 16.71 -18.22
N ARG A 70 -23.43 16.01 -19.32
CA ARG A 70 -23.82 14.61 -19.55
C ARG A 70 -22.61 13.81 -20.01
N LEU A 71 -22.55 12.53 -19.60
CA LEU A 71 -21.47 11.65 -19.98
C LEU A 71 -21.41 11.37 -21.49
N LYS A 72 -22.55 11.35 -22.16
CA LYS A 72 -22.66 11.14 -23.60
C LYS A 72 -21.97 12.25 -24.44
N ASP A 73 -21.86 13.45 -23.86
CA ASP A 73 -21.27 14.63 -24.53
C ASP A 73 -19.74 14.70 -24.31
N LEU A 74 -19.20 13.79 -23.49
CA LEU A 74 -17.79 13.73 -23.13
C LEU A 74 -16.97 13.02 -24.20
N LYS A 75 -15.89 13.65 -24.65
CA LYS A 75 -14.88 13.06 -25.53
C LYS A 75 -13.70 12.54 -24.67
N LEU A 76 -12.98 11.54 -25.17
CA LEU A 76 -11.79 11.02 -24.49
C LEU A 76 -10.70 12.09 -24.36
N THR A 77 -10.59 12.97 -25.36
CA THR A 77 -9.68 14.13 -25.35
C THR A 77 -9.95 15.12 -24.23
N ASP A 78 -11.20 15.28 -23.80
CA ASP A 78 -11.57 16.18 -22.69
C ASP A 78 -10.94 15.69 -21.36
N VAL A 79 -10.83 14.38 -21.20
CA VAL A 79 -10.11 13.78 -20.06
C VAL A 79 -8.61 14.06 -20.17
N GLY A 80 -8.04 14.01 -21.38
CA GLY A 80 -6.64 14.36 -21.65
C GLY A 80 -6.35 15.82 -21.29
N THR A 81 -7.20 16.74 -21.74
CA THR A 81 -7.13 18.17 -21.41
C THR A 81 -7.19 18.41 -19.91
N TRP A 82 -8.11 17.73 -19.19
CA TRP A 82 -8.16 17.80 -17.75
C TRP A 82 -6.88 17.29 -17.08
N LEU A 83 -6.30 16.18 -17.55
CA LEU A 83 -5.05 15.64 -17.00
C LEU A 83 -3.87 16.58 -17.23
N THR A 84 -3.81 17.26 -18.38
CA THR A 84 -2.82 18.31 -18.66
C THR A 84 -2.99 19.49 -17.70
N TYR A 85 -4.19 20.01 -17.54
CA TYR A 85 -4.48 21.04 -16.54
C TYR A 85 -4.06 20.60 -15.12
N ARG A 86 -4.34 19.35 -14.75
CA ARG A 86 -3.95 18.82 -13.43
C ARG A 86 -2.44 18.70 -13.26
N LEU A 87 -1.69 18.44 -14.33
CA LEU A 87 -0.23 18.47 -14.32
C LEU A 87 0.29 19.90 -14.10
N GLU A 88 -0.26 20.88 -14.80
CA GLU A 88 0.12 22.28 -14.70
C GLU A 88 -0.07 22.85 -13.30
N ILE A 89 -1.14 22.49 -12.62
CA ILE A 89 -1.39 22.91 -11.22
C ILE A 89 -0.68 22.03 -10.17
N GLY A 90 0.28 21.17 -10.58
CA GLY A 90 1.21 20.50 -9.69
C GLY A 90 0.81 19.11 -9.19
N ASP A 91 -0.15 18.42 -9.81
CA ASP A 91 -0.43 17.03 -9.44
C ASP A 91 0.77 16.13 -9.71
N SER A 92 1.14 15.31 -8.73
CA SER A 92 2.23 14.35 -8.89
C SER A 92 1.93 13.29 -9.97
N PRO A 93 2.96 12.71 -10.61
CA PRO A 93 2.77 11.63 -11.60
C PRO A 93 1.95 10.46 -11.07
N SER A 94 2.07 10.15 -9.77
CA SER A 94 1.28 9.10 -9.10
C SER A 94 -0.21 9.46 -9.01
N THR A 95 -0.51 10.72 -8.73
CA THR A 95 -1.89 11.24 -8.67
C THR A 95 -2.51 11.23 -10.05
N LEU A 96 -1.79 11.72 -11.06
CA LEU A 96 -2.24 11.73 -12.47
C LEU A 96 -2.56 10.32 -12.97
N LYS A 97 -1.69 9.33 -12.71
CA LYS A 97 -1.97 7.92 -13.04
C LYS A 97 -3.24 7.39 -12.38
N THR A 98 -3.49 7.79 -11.13
CA THR A 98 -4.70 7.38 -10.41
C THR A 98 -5.94 8.04 -11.01
N ARG A 99 -5.85 9.31 -11.39
CA ARG A 99 -6.93 10.06 -12.05
C ARG A 99 -7.26 9.45 -13.42
N ALA A 100 -6.24 9.23 -14.25
CA ALA A 100 -6.40 8.58 -15.55
C ALA A 100 -7.03 7.18 -15.41
N ALA A 101 -6.56 6.38 -14.46
CA ALA A 101 -7.12 5.04 -14.20
C ALA A 101 -8.58 5.08 -13.74
N ALA A 102 -8.99 6.10 -12.96
CA ALA A 102 -10.37 6.27 -12.54
C ALA A 102 -11.29 6.58 -13.72
N MET A 103 -10.88 7.51 -14.59
CA MET A 103 -11.66 7.87 -15.78
C MET A 103 -11.68 6.77 -16.84
N ALA A 104 -10.54 6.09 -17.05
CA ALA A 104 -10.48 4.92 -17.93
C ALA A 104 -11.44 3.81 -17.46
N LYS A 105 -11.60 3.67 -16.13
CA LYS A 105 -12.55 2.71 -15.55
C LYS A 105 -14.00 3.11 -15.79
N VAL A 106 -14.33 4.39 -15.66
CA VAL A 106 -15.67 4.93 -15.96
C VAL A 106 -16.03 4.73 -17.43
N LEU A 107 -15.10 5.10 -18.32
CA LEU A 107 -15.32 5.11 -19.78
C LEU A 107 -15.02 3.75 -20.43
N GLN A 108 -14.57 2.75 -19.66
CA GLN A 108 -14.21 1.40 -20.12
C GLN A 108 -13.23 1.39 -21.30
N CYS A 109 -12.24 2.29 -21.25
CA CYS A 109 -11.18 2.46 -22.25
C CYS A 109 -9.79 2.28 -21.64
N SER A 110 -8.74 2.36 -22.45
CA SER A 110 -7.37 2.49 -21.93
C SER A 110 -7.10 3.93 -21.48
N SER A 111 -6.28 4.10 -20.44
CA SER A 111 -5.81 5.46 -20.08
C SER A 111 -4.92 6.10 -21.13
N THR A 112 -4.39 5.33 -22.08
CA THR A 112 -3.63 5.82 -23.25
C THR A 112 -4.53 6.49 -24.28
N ASP A 113 -5.82 6.14 -24.32
CA ASP A 113 -6.78 6.66 -25.30
C ASP A 113 -7.14 8.13 -25.04
N PHE A 114 -6.73 8.68 -23.89
CA PHE A 114 -6.91 10.09 -23.55
C PHE A 114 -5.92 11.03 -24.27
N GLY A 115 -4.93 10.50 -24.98
CA GLY A 115 -3.88 11.31 -25.60
C GLY A 115 -2.93 12.00 -24.60
N PHE A 116 -3.01 11.67 -23.31
CA PHE A 116 -2.18 12.25 -22.25
C PHE A 116 -1.01 11.33 -21.89
N LYS A 117 0.22 11.83 -22.03
CA LYS A 117 1.44 11.14 -21.61
C LYS A 117 1.77 11.50 -20.16
N CYS A 118 1.47 10.61 -19.23
CA CYS A 118 1.78 10.82 -17.82
C CYS A 118 3.29 10.88 -17.58
N PRO A 119 3.80 11.89 -16.85
CA PRO A 119 5.22 11.99 -16.51
C PRO A 119 5.74 10.75 -15.77
N ILE A 120 7.03 10.48 -15.94
CA ILE A 120 7.71 9.38 -15.25
C ILE A 120 7.80 9.75 -13.77
N ARG A 121 7.35 8.85 -12.91
CA ARG A 121 7.52 8.99 -11.46
C ARG A 121 8.97 8.67 -11.08
N ARG A 122 9.69 9.66 -10.61
CA ARG A 122 11.03 9.52 -10.06
C ARG A 122 11.00 9.37 -8.54
N SER A 123 11.99 8.68 -7.97
CA SER A 123 12.08 8.50 -6.51
C SER A 123 12.38 9.81 -5.77
N GLU A 124 13.11 10.71 -6.41
CA GLU A 124 13.46 12.04 -5.93
C GLU A 124 12.25 12.95 -5.75
N ASP A 125 11.20 12.77 -6.57
CA ASP A 125 9.96 13.56 -6.51
C ASP A 125 9.02 13.09 -5.37
N ILE A 126 9.42 12.09 -4.59
CA ILE A 126 8.57 11.54 -3.52
C ILE A 126 8.76 12.35 -2.25
N THR A 127 7.87 13.30 -2.00
CA THR A 127 7.88 14.17 -0.81
C THR A 127 7.53 13.45 0.50
N ARG A 128 6.82 12.32 0.44
CA ARG A 128 6.51 11.50 1.61
C ARG A 128 7.66 10.55 1.90
N SER A 129 8.54 10.93 2.80
CA SER A 129 9.54 10.02 3.35
C SER A 129 8.86 8.91 4.15
N ARG A 130 9.25 7.66 3.89
CA ARG A 130 8.90 6.50 4.73
C ARG A 130 10.03 6.18 5.72
N ASN A 131 11.01 7.06 5.85
CA ASN A 131 12.29 6.79 6.47
C ASN A 131 12.38 7.29 7.89
N ALA A 132 11.60 8.31 8.23
CA ALA A 132 11.49 8.81 9.59
C ALA A 132 10.03 8.63 10.05
N VAL A 133 9.87 8.15 11.27
CA VAL A 133 8.57 8.14 11.95
C VAL A 133 8.14 9.59 12.12
N LYS A 134 6.96 9.93 11.62
CA LYS A 134 6.36 11.22 11.90
C LYS A 134 5.74 11.17 13.27
N MET A 135 6.31 11.88 14.20
CA MET A 135 5.69 12.13 15.50
C MET A 135 4.50 13.05 15.28
N ASP A 136 3.38 12.70 15.89
CA ASP A 136 2.16 13.50 15.88
C ASP A 136 1.89 13.89 17.34
N ASP A 137 1.62 15.16 17.60
CA ASP A 137 1.43 15.70 18.96
C ASP A 137 0.31 15.02 19.74
N ARG A 138 -0.60 14.33 19.04
CA ARG A 138 -1.65 13.50 19.65
C ARG A 138 -1.17 12.12 20.11
N LEU A 139 0.09 11.74 19.81
CA LEU A 139 0.61 10.45 20.19
C LEU A 139 1.03 10.45 21.65
N ASN A 140 0.26 9.78 22.47
CA ASN A 140 0.69 9.39 23.80
C ASN A 140 1.33 7.99 23.69
N GLU A 141 2.66 7.92 23.84
CA GLU A 141 3.42 6.68 23.67
C GLU A 141 3.10 5.65 24.76
N GLU A 142 2.84 6.08 25.99
CA GLU A 142 2.49 5.19 27.11
C GLU A 142 1.13 4.52 26.85
N LEU A 143 0.13 5.31 26.46
CA LEU A 143 -1.21 4.80 26.14
C LEU A 143 -1.19 3.81 24.97
N HIS A 144 -0.25 3.96 24.05
CA HIS A 144 -0.14 3.13 22.85
C HIS A 144 1.07 2.19 22.86
N ALA A 145 1.71 1.99 24.01
CA ALA A 145 2.95 1.21 24.13
C ALA A 145 2.85 -0.19 23.52
N ASP A 146 1.76 -0.91 23.76
CA ASP A 146 1.55 -2.25 23.20
C ASP A 146 1.43 -2.24 21.66
N VAL A 147 0.71 -1.24 21.12
CA VAL A 147 0.58 -1.06 19.66
C VAL A 147 1.93 -0.76 19.03
N LEU A 148 2.70 0.14 19.65
CA LEU A 148 4.03 0.54 19.18
C LEU A 148 5.00 -0.63 19.23
N THR A 149 5.01 -1.38 20.34
CA THR A 149 5.88 -2.55 20.54
C THR A 149 5.60 -3.62 19.49
N ILE A 150 4.34 -4.01 19.29
CA ILE A 150 4.00 -5.00 18.28
C ILE A 150 4.26 -4.46 16.87
N ALA A 151 3.98 -3.19 16.58
CA ALA A 151 4.23 -2.60 15.27
C ALA A 151 5.73 -2.58 14.91
N LYS A 152 6.57 -2.14 15.86
CA LYS A 152 8.04 -2.11 15.72
C LYS A 152 8.62 -3.52 15.65
N GLY A 153 8.11 -4.45 16.47
CA GLY A 153 8.59 -5.83 16.56
C GLY A 153 8.19 -6.72 15.38
N THR A 154 7.13 -6.39 14.63
CA THR A 154 6.58 -7.25 13.57
C THR A 154 6.49 -6.60 12.20
N GLY A 155 6.56 -5.29 12.11
CA GLY A 155 6.38 -4.55 10.85
C GLY A 155 5.04 -4.81 10.17
N MET A 156 4.01 -5.25 10.88
CA MET A 156 2.67 -5.49 10.35
C MET A 156 2.00 -4.20 9.90
N ARG A 157 1.13 -4.29 8.89
CA ARG A 157 0.31 -3.14 8.46
C ARG A 157 -0.78 -2.83 9.49
N ARG A 158 -1.27 -1.58 9.55
CA ARG A 158 -2.36 -1.19 10.47
C ARG A 158 -3.56 -2.15 10.45
N VAL A 159 -4.02 -2.53 9.26
CA VAL A 159 -5.16 -3.45 9.12
C VAL A 159 -4.82 -4.86 9.63
N GLU A 160 -3.57 -5.30 9.49
CA GLU A 160 -3.08 -6.58 9.99
C GLU A 160 -3.02 -6.56 11.52
N LEU A 161 -2.45 -5.50 12.11
CA LEU A 161 -2.45 -5.27 13.57
C LEU A 161 -3.87 -5.22 14.13
N GLN A 162 -4.77 -4.49 13.46
CA GLN A 162 -6.18 -4.38 13.88
C GLN A 162 -6.92 -5.72 13.91
N ARG A 163 -6.43 -6.69 13.14
CA ARG A 163 -7.00 -8.04 13.01
C ARG A 163 -6.21 -9.10 13.77
N LEU A 164 -5.15 -8.70 14.45
CA LEU A 164 -4.28 -9.62 15.18
C LEU A 164 -5.06 -10.32 16.28
N LYS A 165 -4.92 -11.65 16.33
CA LYS A 165 -5.57 -12.53 17.30
C LYS A 165 -4.51 -13.25 18.14
N THR A 166 -4.85 -13.52 19.39
CA THR A 166 -3.94 -14.15 20.36
C THR A 166 -3.41 -15.50 19.90
N PHE A 167 -4.25 -16.32 19.27
CA PHE A 167 -3.86 -17.64 18.77
C PHE A 167 -2.93 -17.61 17.53
N GLN A 168 -2.64 -16.43 16.98
CA GLN A 168 -1.66 -16.28 15.90
C GLN A 168 -0.21 -16.27 16.41
N LEU A 169 0.00 -16.11 17.73
CA LEU A 169 1.31 -16.22 18.32
C LEU A 169 1.79 -17.68 18.27
N ALA A 170 2.95 -17.91 17.72
CA ALA A 170 3.67 -19.18 17.79
C ALA A 170 5.08 -18.91 18.33
N ILE A 171 5.59 -19.80 19.19
CA ILE A 171 6.94 -19.74 19.73
C ILE A 171 7.66 -21.00 19.28
N ARG A 172 8.84 -20.85 18.67
CA ARG A 172 9.70 -21.96 18.22
C ARG A 172 11.12 -21.64 18.64
N ASP A 173 11.73 -22.51 19.39
CA ASP A 173 13.09 -22.38 19.93
C ASP A 173 13.32 -21.00 20.60
N GLY A 174 12.34 -20.58 21.41
CA GLY A 174 12.36 -19.26 22.09
C GLY A 174 12.04 -18.05 21.21
N GLN A 175 11.95 -18.21 19.89
CA GLN A 175 11.66 -17.14 18.94
C GLN A 175 10.14 -17.06 18.67
N ALA A 176 9.59 -15.85 18.81
CA ALA A 176 8.18 -15.58 18.52
C ALA A 176 7.94 -15.33 17.03
N TYR A 177 6.80 -15.79 16.56
CA TYR A 177 6.27 -15.59 15.21
C TYR A 177 4.80 -15.24 15.28
N ILE A 178 4.34 -14.37 14.40
CA ILE A 178 2.91 -14.16 14.16
C ILE A 178 2.52 -14.94 12.90
N THR A 179 1.73 -16.00 13.09
CA THR A 179 1.30 -16.89 12.00
C THR A 179 -0.01 -16.45 11.37
N ASN A 180 -0.34 -16.96 10.19
CA ASN A 180 -1.59 -16.71 9.50
C ASN A 180 -1.94 -15.22 9.32
N VAL A 181 -0.93 -14.38 9.08
CA VAL A 181 -1.16 -12.95 8.83
C VAL A 181 -1.74 -12.74 7.44
N HIS A 182 -3.01 -12.35 7.39
CA HIS A 182 -3.72 -12.06 6.14
C HIS A 182 -3.34 -10.68 5.60
N GLY A 183 -2.47 -10.67 4.60
CA GLY A 183 -1.97 -9.48 3.95
C GLY A 183 -2.82 -9.00 2.77
N LYS A 184 -2.32 -7.96 2.09
CA LYS A 184 -2.94 -7.43 0.87
C LYS A 184 -2.96 -8.51 -0.23
N ASN A 185 -4.04 -8.53 -1.02
CA ASN A 185 -4.27 -9.46 -2.13
C ASN A 185 -4.41 -10.94 -1.71
N GLY A 186 -4.85 -11.20 -0.49
CA GLY A 186 -5.08 -12.56 0.02
C GLY A 186 -3.80 -13.34 0.36
N LEU A 187 -2.65 -12.67 0.38
CA LEU A 187 -1.40 -13.32 0.80
C LEU A 187 -1.44 -13.64 2.29
N ILE A 188 -1.24 -14.91 2.64
CA ILE A 188 -1.06 -15.37 4.02
C ILE A 188 0.43 -15.57 4.25
N ARG A 189 0.93 -15.12 5.41
CA ARG A 189 2.34 -15.27 5.79
C ARG A 189 2.54 -15.44 7.27
N THR A 190 3.73 -15.91 7.63
CA THR A 190 4.28 -15.86 8.98
C THR A 190 5.26 -14.69 9.08
N VAL A 191 5.18 -13.94 10.17
CA VAL A 191 6.03 -12.79 10.44
C VAL A 191 6.91 -13.11 11.65
N PRO A 192 8.23 -13.18 11.51
CA PRO A 192 9.13 -13.30 12.66
C PRO A 192 9.12 -12.01 13.47
N VAL A 193 9.14 -12.13 14.79
CA VAL A 193 9.30 -10.98 15.68
C VAL A 193 10.79 -10.65 15.78
N LEU A 194 11.16 -9.37 15.74
CA LEU A 194 12.57 -8.97 15.98
C LEU A 194 13.02 -9.41 17.36
N LYS A 195 14.25 -9.93 17.50
CA LYS A 195 14.79 -10.45 18.77
C LYS A 195 14.62 -9.47 19.92
N LYS A 196 14.95 -8.18 19.71
CA LYS A 196 14.84 -7.15 20.75
C LYS A 196 13.40 -6.87 21.25
N TYR A 197 12.38 -7.31 20.53
CA TYR A 197 10.96 -7.18 20.90
C TYR A 197 10.30 -8.52 21.24
N ASN A 198 11.07 -9.61 21.18
CA ASN A 198 10.55 -10.97 21.31
C ASN A 198 9.71 -11.15 22.58
N ASP A 199 10.30 -10.95 23.74
CA ASP A 199 9.68 -11.20 25.04
C ASP A 199 8.53 -10.22 25.33
N ALA A 200 8.71 -8.95 24.93
CA ALA A 200 7.66 -7.94 25.07
C ALA A 200 6.42 -8.28 24.23
N VAL A 201 6.59 -8.74 22.98
CA VAL A 201 5.47 -9.15 22.12
C VAL A 201 4.80 -10.40 22.66
N ILE A 202 5.57 -11.39 23.16
CA ILE A 202 5.03 -12.59 23.82
C ILE A 202 4.18 -12.19 25.01
N THR A 203 4.73 -11.34 25.88
CA THR A 203 4.05 -10.87 27.11
C THR A 203 2.74 -10.16 26.79
N ILE A 204 2.76 -9.20 25.86
CA ILE A 204 1.57 -8.45 25.46
C ILE A 204 0.48 -9.39 24.95
N ILE A 205 0.83 -10.34 24.07
CA ILE A 205 -0.17 -11.20 23.46
C ILE A 205 -0.70 -12.25 24.47
N LYS A 206 0.16 -12.80 25.33
CA LYS A 206 -0.26 -13.77 26.36
C LYS A 206 -1.10 -13.15 27.47
N LYS A 207 -0.85 -11.89 27.82
CA LYS A 207 -1.65 -11.13 28.81
C LYS A 207 -3.06 -10.83 28.32
N CYS A 208 -3.31 -10.92 27.00
CA CYS A 208 -4.60 -10.57 26.43
C CYS A 208 -5.60 -11.72 26.58
N GLU A 209 -6.65 -11.53 27.37
CA GLU A 209 -7.74 -12.50 27.58
C GLU A 209 -8.68 -12.60 26.37
N ALA A 210 -8.79 -11.52 25.62
CA ALA A 210 -9.66 -11.44 24.46
C ALA A 210 -9.04 -12.12 23.23
N VAL A 211 -9.88 -12.64 22.33
CA VAL A 211 -9.43 -13.23 21.05
C VAL A 211 -8.66 -12.23 20.21
N LYS A 212 -9.05 -10.95 20.21
CA LYS A 212 -8.33 -9.88 19.51
C LYS A 212 -7.36 -9.19 20.44
N VAL A 213 -6.10 -9.06 20.01
CA VAL A 213 -5.08 -8.33 20.78
C VAL A 213 -5.46 -6.85 20.96
N PHE A 214 -6.03 -6.23 19.93
CA PHE A 214 -6.51 -4.85 19.99
C PHE A 214 -8.03 -4.80 19.75
N SER A 215 -8.81 -4.56 20.79
CA SER A 215 -10.26 -4.39 20.73
C SER A 215 -10.68 -3.02 20.17
N PHE A 216 -9.84 -2.00 20.34
CA PHE A 216 -10.05 -0.64 19.87
C PHE A 216 -9.51 -0.41 18.45
N LYS A 217 -9.97 0.65 17.78
CA LYS A 217 -9.48 1.05 16.47
C LYS A 217 -8.13 1.76 16.62
N ILE A 218 -7.07 1.18 16.06
CA ILE A 218 -5.73 1.78 16.07
C ILE A 218 -5.77 3.16 15.38
N PRO A 219 -5.40 4.24 16.08
CA PRO A 219 -5.50 5.60 15.58
C PRO A 219 -4.69 5.84 14.31
N THR A 220 -5.20 6.70 13.42
CA THR A 220 -4.54 6.98 12.13
C THR A 220 -3.31 7.87 12.27
N TYR A 221 -3.18 8.62 13.35
CA TYR A 221 -2.01 9.45 13.64
C TYR A 221 -0.77 8.63 14.04
N ILE A 222 -0.91 7.38 14.51
CA ILE A 222 0.24 6.50 14.74
C ILE A 222 0.84 6.10 13.39
N ASP A 223 2.10 6.41 13.12
CA ASP A 223 2.74 6.13 11.83
C ASP A 223 3.21 4.68 11.67
N ILE A 224 2.24 3.74 11.69
CA ILE A 224 2.50 2.29 11.55
C ILE A 224 3.34 1.97 10.30
N HIS A 225 3.25 2.80 9.25
CA HIS A 225 3.95 2.49 8.02
C HIS A 225 5.47 2.77 8.13
N SER A 226 5.86 3.78 8.90
CA SER A 226 7.27 4.05 9.17
C SER A 226 7.87 3.00 10.11
N TYR A 227 7.15 2.56 11.15
CA TYR A 227 7.59 1.43 12.00
C TYR A 227 7.81 0.14 11.21
N ARG A 228 7.02 -0.06 10.16
CA ARG A 228 7.28 -1.17 9.24
C ARG A 228 8.57 -0.97 8.42
N GLY A 229 8.96 0.26 8.13
CA GLY A 229 10.26 0.61 7.55
C GLY A 229 11.41 0.27 8.52
N GLU A 230 11.27 0.68 9.78
CA GLU A 230 12.24 0.37 10.84
C GLU A 230 12.39 -1.14 11.06
N TYR A 231 11.28 -1.88 11.08
CA TYR A 231 11.30 -3.35 11.16
C TYR A 231 12.09 -3.96 10.00
N ALA A 232 11.88 -3.50 8.76
CA ALA A 232 12.57 -4.05 7.60
C ALA A 232 14.09 -3.84 7.69
N LYS A 233 14.53 -2.67 8.15
CA LYS A 233 15.93 -2.34 8.37
C LYS A 233 16.53 -3.20 9.49
N ALA A 234 15.89 -3.20 10.66
CA ALA A 234 16.34 -3.95 11.82
C ALA A 234 16.40 -5.47 11.54
N MET A 235 15.46 -6.02 10.79
CA MET A 235 15.49 -7.42 10.37
C MET A 235 16.65 -7.70 9.42
N TYR A 236 16.91 -6.80 8.48
CA TYR A 236 18.07 -6.94 7.58
C TYR A 236 19.38 -6.93 8.38
N ASP A 237 19.54 -5.98 9.30
CA ASP A 237 20.73 -5.83 10.13
C ASP A 237 20.92 -7.02 11.08
N GLN A 238 19.82 -7.54 11.66
CA GLN A 238 19.86 -8.74 12.51
C GLN A 238 20.37 -9.96 11.73
N ILE A 239 19.82 -10.23 10.54
CA ILE A 239 20.26 -11.35 9.70
C ILE A 239 21.72 -11.16 9.26
N LEU A 240 22.10 -9.92 8.90
CA LEU A 240 23.47 -9.59 8.52
C LEU A 240 24.45 -9.88 9.66
N ALA A 241 24.11 -9.46 10.88
CA ALA A 241 24.93 -9.71 12.07
C ALA A 241 25.06 -11.19 12.38
N GLU A 242 23.95 -11.96 12.30
CA GLU A 242 23.94 -13.42 12.51
C GLU A 242 24.83 -14.14 11.50
N LYS A 243 24.77 -13.77 10.22
CA LYS A 243 25.63 -14.35 9.18
C LYS A 243 27.11 -14.04 9.41
N LYS A 244 27.44 -12.78 9.77
CA LYS A 244 28.81 -12.39 10.12
C LYS A 244 29.33 -13.17 11.31
N ALA A 245 28.52 -13.36 12.36
CA ALA A 245 28.90 -14.13 13.54
C ALA A 245 29.21 -15.59 13.23
N ARG A 246 28.58 -16.16 12.17
CA ARG A 246 28.87 -17.52 11.67
C ARG A 246 30.04 -17.56 10.67
N GLY A 247 30.71 -16.44 10.40
CA GLY A 247 31.81 -16.35 9.42
C GLY A 247 31.38 -16.47 7.96
N GLU A 248 30.07 -16.26 7.67
CA GLU A 248 29.57 -16.38 6.31
C GLU A 248 29.97 -15.16 5.45
N GLU A 249 30.38 -15.40 4.22
CA GLU A 249 30.67 -14.34 3.24
C GLU A 249 29.38 -13.62 2.85
N ILE A 250 29.35 -12.29 2.91
CA ILE A 250 28.20 -11.47 2.56
C ILE A 250 28.44 -10.82 1.19
N LYS A 251 27.69 -11.27 0.17
CA LYS A 251 27.74 -10.68 -1.17
C LYS A 251 26.71 -9.57 -1.31
N LEU A 252 27.17 -8.37 -1.71
CA LEU A 252 26.31 -7.22 -2.01
C LEU A 252 25.99 -7.19 -3.52
N ASP A 253 25.18 -8.13 -3.95
CA ASP A 253 24.90 -8.48 -5.35
C ASP A 253 23.57 -7.91 -5.90
N TYR A 254 22.84 -7.13 -5.12
CA TYR A 254 21.64 -6.44 -5.57
C TYR A 254 21.85 -4.92 -5.55
N HIS A 255 21.87 -4.33 -6.76
CA HIS A 255 22.10 -2.90 -6.95
C HIS A 255 20.80 -2.19 -7.35
N THR A 256 20.51 -1.05 -6.71
CA THR A 256 19.36 -0.22 -7.10
C THR A 256 19.68 0.66 -8.29
N ARG A 257 18.65 1.00 -9.06
CA ARG A 257 18.74 1.99 -10.16
C ARG A 257 18.25 3.35 -9.68
N GLY A 258 18.68 4.43 -10.33
CA GLY A 258 18.27 5.82 -10.06
C GLY A 258 19.36 6.67 -9.43
N ALA A 259 19.05 7.89 -9.02
CA ALA A 259 20.01 8.87 -8.52
C ALA A 259 20.77 8.38 -7.28
N VAL A 260 20.05 7.75 -6.34
CA VAL A 260 20.68 7.10 -5.17
C VAL A 260 20.83 5.62 -5.46
N LYS A 261 22.08 5.17 -5.57
CA LYS A 261 22.45 3.76 -5.77
C LYS A 261 22.90 3.17 -4.45
N ILE A 262 22.33 2.04 -4.08
CA ILE A 262 22.77 1.22 -2.95
C ILE A 262 23.01 -0.21 -3.41
N SER A 263 23.89 -0.89 -2.69
CA SER A 263 24.15 -2.32 -2.85
C SER A 263 23.73 -3.04 -1.58
N VAL A 264 22.95 -4.09 -1.70
CA VAL A 264 22.49 -4.92 -0.59
C VAL A 264 22.66 -6.40 -0.93
N SER A 265 22.72 -7.24 0.09
CA SER A 265 22.68 -8.68 -0.14
C SER A 265 21.29 -9.10 -0.61
N ARG A 266 21.24 -9.71 -1.80
CA ARG A 266 20.03 -10.29 -2.39
C ARG A 266 19.47 -11.37 -1.48
N GLU A 267 20.32 -12.19 -0.92
CA GLU A 267 19.96 -13.29 -0.03
C GLU A 267 19.26 -12.78 1.23
N ILE A 268 19.81 -11.77 1.90
CA ILE A 268 19.21 -11.18 3.10
C ILE A 268 17.90 -10.46 2.73
N ALA A 269 17.89 -9.68 1.65
CA ALA A 269 16.67 -9.01 1.20
C ALA A 269 15.55 -10.00 0.80
N ALA A 270 15.92 -11.20 0.33
CA ALA A 270 14.97 -12.27 0.03
C ALA A 270 14.34 -12.86 1.30
N GLN A 271 15.03 -12.86 2.43
CA GLN A 271 14.49 -13.28 3.72
C GLN A 271 13.57 -12.20 4.34
N VAL A 272 13.92 -10.92 4.21
CA VAL A 272 13.11 -9.79 4.71
C VAL A 272 11.80 -9.62 3.91
N SER A 273 11.84 -9.83 2.60
CA SER A 273 10.69 -9.54 1.71
C SER A 273 9.42 -10.33 2.02
N PRO A 274 9.45 -11.65 2.28
CA PRO A 274 8.28 -12.43 2.66
C PRO A 274 7.67 -11.99 3.99
N ALA A 275 8.50 -11.66 5.00
CA ALA A 275 8.03 -11.15 6.29
C ALA A 275 7.19 -9.88 6.12
N LEU A 276 7.55 -9.03 5.17
CA LEU A 276 6.78 -7.87 4.76
C LEU A 276 5.61 -8.21 3.81
N GLY A 277 5.46 -9.45 3.36
CA GLY A 277 4.45 -9.85 2.37
C GLY A 277 4.70 -9.26 0.98
N HIS A 278 5.95 -9.16 0.57
CA HIS A 278 6.36 -8.78 -0.78
C HIS A 278 6.84 -10.00 -1.55
N LYS A 279 6.31 -10.18 -2.77
CA LYS A 279 6.78 -11.25 -3.68
C LYS A 279 8.06 -10.89 -4.44
N ARG A 280 8.47 -9.62 -4.42
CA ARG A 280 9.64 -9.12 -5.15
C ARG A 280 10.57 -8.37 -4.22
N ILE A 281 11.83 -8.73 -4.21
CA ILE A 281 12.90 -8.09 -3.44
C ILE A 281 12.98 -6.58 -3.75
N SER A 282 12.82 -6.21 -5.04
CA SER A 282 12.85 -4.81 -5.46
C SER A 282 11.90 -3.89 -4.69
N VAL A 283 10.74 -4.40 -4.27
CA VAL A 283 9.77 -3.61 -3.47
C VAL A 283 10.33 -3.33 -2.07
N THR A 284 10.95 -4.32 -1.45
CA THR A 284 11.58 -4.18 -0.13
C THR A 284 12.77 -3.25 -0.19
N VAL A 285 13.68 -3.48 -1.12
CA VAL A 285 14.89 -2.67 -1.26
C VAL A 285 14.54 -1.21 -1.57
N THR A 286 13.72 -0.96 -2.59
CA THR A 286 13.41 0.41 -3.02
C THR A 286 12.59 1.21 -2.00
N ASN A 287 11.67 0.57 -1.25
CA ASN A 287 10.76 1.31 -0.39
C ASN A 287 11.15 1.32 1.09
N TYR A 288 12.07 0.45 1.53
CA TYR A 288 12.40 0.30 2.94
C TYR A 288 13.90 0.32 3.22
N LEU A 289 14.73 -0.31 2.38
CA LEU A 289 16.17 -0.39 2.64
C LEU A 289 16.97 0.73 1.96
N LYS A 290 16.51 1.28 0.83
CA LYS A 290 17.24 2.27 0.06
C LYS A 290 17.77 3.45 0.89
N HIS A 291 16.97 3.94 1.82
CA HIS A 291 17.34 5.09 2.65
C HIS A 291 18.07 4.70 3.96
N HIS A 292 18.25 3.42 4.20
CA HIS A 292 19.07 2.94 5.32
C HIS A 292 20.54 2.85 4.94
N PHE A 293 20.79 2.60 3.65
CA PHE A 293 22.15 2.41 3.10
C PHE A 293 22.54 3.52 2.11
N ALA A 294 21.76 4.59 2.00
CA ALA A 294 22.02 5.74 1.13
C ALA A 294 22.88 6.80 1.79
#